data_3700ae387dcfba2135637f1008a9c726
#
_entry.id   3700ae387dcfba2135637f1008a9c726
#
_cell.length_a   1.000
_cell.length_b   1.000
_cell.length_c   1.000
_cell.angle_alpha   90.00
_cell.angle_beta   90.00
_cell.angle_gamma   90.00
#
_symmetry.space_group_name_H-M   'P 1'
#
loop_
_entity.id
_entity.type
_entity.pdbx_description
1 polymer ?
#
loop_
_entity_poly.entity_id
_entity_poly.type
_entity_poly.pdbx_seq_one_letter_code
_entity_poly.pdbx_strand_id
1 'polypeptide(L)'
;VVQDRGELYRIGGDEFVFVMQDLEEEALHGYAEVLRKRLGFVALEGGIPFSVSIGFAWGEQNREGELTRSADRMMYGEKLFRQHSRCNEVVQSLREALAARDHITEGHAGRLGELAVAVARRIESPLESLGDLRLLAEFHDVGKIGVPDRILNKPGRLEPDEWEEMRKHSEIGYRIAQATPTLQPIASFILHHHEWWDGQGYPLGLAGDEIPLACRILSIVDAYDAMTNDRPYRKAMSKEEALAELRRGAGRQFDAQLVAAFEEVLQ
;
A
#
# COMPACT_ATOMS: atom_id res chain seq x y z
N VAL A 1 -36.63 13.34 9.82
CA VAL A 1 -36.66 13.51 8.37
C VAL A 1 -37.76 12.69 7.74
N VAL A 2 -38.22 11.63 8.36
CA VAL A 2 -39.06 10.61 7.72
C VAL A 2 -40.24 10.19 8.60
N GLN A 3 -40.54 10.98 9.64
CA GLN A 3 -41.47 10.62 10.74
C GLN A 3 -42.89 10.22 10.32
N ASP A 4 -43.33 10.58 9.12
CA ASP A 4 -44.73 10.34 8.71
C ASP A 4 -44.86 9.63 7.34
N ARG A 5 -43.79 9.04 6.79
CA ARG A 5 -43.77 8.50 5.42
C ARG A 5 -43.30 7.06 5.27
N GLY A 6 -43.10 6.34 6.36
CA GLY A 6 -42.68 4.94 6.28
C GLY A 6 -42.35 4.29 7.60
N GLU A 7 -42.01 3.02 7.54
CA GLU A 7 -41.72 2.16 8.70
C GLU A 7 -40.27 1.72 8.69
N LEU A 8 -39.64 1.74 9.88
CA LEU A 8 -38.26 1.33 10.09
C LEU A 8 -38.21 -0.05 10.74
N TYR A 9 -37.55 -0.98 10.12
CA TYR A 9 -37.37 -2.34 10.62
C TYR A 9 -35.89 -2.60 10.90
N ARG A 10 -35.58 -3.22 12.03
CA ARG A 10 -34.28 -3.80 12.30
C ARG A 10 -34.30 -5.27 11.88
N ILE A 11 -33.47 -5.64 10.90
CA ILE A 11 -33.46 -6.99 10.30
C ILE A 11 -32.34 -7.87 10.89
N GLY A 12 -31.30 -7.29 11.44
CA GLY A 12 -30.23 -8.03 12.13
C GLY A 12 -29.07 -7.12 12.50
N GLY A 13 -28.39 -7.42 13.61
CA GLY A 13 -27.17 -6.71 14.03
C GLY A 13 -27.26 -5.18 13.93
N ASP A 14 -26.52 -4.61 13.02
CA ASP A 14 -26.45 -3.19 12.66
C ASP A 14 -27.24 -2.85 11.37
N GLU A 15 -28.05 -3.78 10.87
CA GLU A 15 -28.80 -3.63 9.62
C GLU A 15 -30.24 -3.20 9.88
N PHE A 16 -30.66 -2.16 9.15
CA PHE A 16 -32.00 -1.58 9.22
C PHE A 16 -32.57 -1.41 7.81
N VAL A 17 -33.86 -1.70 7.67
CA VAL A 17 -34.63 -1.47 6.46
C VAL A 17 -35.68 -0.41 6.75
N PHE A 18 -35.76 0.60 5.89
CA PHE A 18 -36.74 1.63 5.93
C PHE A 18 -37.66 1.50 4.71
N VAL A 19 -38.95 1.23 4.93
CA VAL A 19 -39.95 1.07 3.88
C VAL A 19 -40.78 2.33 3.81
N MET A 20 -40.82 2.95 2.62
CA MET A 20 -41.63 4.13 2.33
C MET A 20 -42.67 3.82 1.27
N GLN A 21 -43.83 4.44 1.36
CA GLN A 21 -44.89 4.34 0.37
C GLN A 21 -45.10 5.69 -0.32
N ASP A 22 -45.70 5.65 -1.51
CA ASP A 22 -46.08 6.84 -2.28
C ASP A 22 -44.91 7.84 -2.51
N LEU A 23 -43.74 7.30 -2.91
CA LEU A 23 -42.54 8.10 -3.14
C LEU A 23 -42.11 7.96 -4.61
N GLU A 24 -41.75 9.10 -5.23
CA GLU A 24 -41.10 9.12 -6.54
C GLU A 24 -39.63 8.72 -6.43
N GLU A 25 -39.08 8.05 -7.47
CA GLU A 25 -37.71 7.58 -7.48
C GLU A 25 -36.68 8.70 -7.22
N GLU A 26 -36.88 9.88 -7.81
CA GLU A 26 -36.00 11.04 -7.61
C GLU A 26 -35.97 11.53 -6.16
N ALA A 27 -37.09 11.47 -5.46
CA ALA A 27 -37.16 11.84 -4.06
C ALA A 27 -36.38 10.88 -3.15
N LEU A 28 -36.30 9.58 -3.51
CA LEU A 28 -35.58 8.58 -2.75
C LEU A 28 -34.06 8.87 -2.68
N HIS A 29 -33.46 9.32 -3.77
CA HIS A 29 -32.07 9.78 -3.79
C HIS A 29 -31.82 10.93 -2.81
N GLY A 30 -32.69 11.92 -2.80
CA GLY A 30 -32.63 13.07 -1.89
C GLY A 30 -32.72 12.64 -0.42
N TYR A 31 -33.57 11.67 -0.08
CA TYR A 31 -33.67 11.13 1.28
C TYR A 31 -32.40 10.38 1.69
N ALA A 32 -31.82 9.59 0.83
CA ALA A 32 -30.57 8.88 1.10
C ALA A 32 -29.41 9.85 1.41
N GLU A 33 -29.30 10.95 0.65
CA GLU A 33 -28.31 12.00 0.91
C GLU A 33 -28.51 12.73 2.24
N VAL A 34 -29.75 13.09 2.56
CA VAL A 34 -30.07 13.75 3.83
C VAL A 34 -29.78 12.80 5.02
N LEU A 35 -30.08 11.51 4.90
CA LEU A 35 -29.75 10.50 5.90
C LEU A 35 -28.23 10.39 6.10
N ARG A 36 -27.46 10.29 5.03
CA ARG A 36 -25.98 10.24 5.10
C ARG A 36 -25.42 11.47 5.83
N LYS A 37 -25.88 12.65 5.45
CA LYS A 37 -25.41 13.89 6.05
C LYS A 37 -25.75 13.98 7.54
N ARG A 38 -26.95 13.60 7.94
CA ARG A 38 -27.36 13.64 9.35
C ARG A 38 -26.64 12.57 10.21
N LEU A 39 -26.49 11.36 9.69
CA LEU A 39 -25.80 10.27 10.40
C LEU A 39 -24.29 10.52 10.47
N GLY A 40 -23.69 11.18 9.48
CA GLY A 40 -22.29 11.59 9.51
C GLY A 40 -21.93 12.61 10.60
N PHE A 41 -22.93 13.31 11.16
CA PHE A 41 -22.77 14.22 12.32
C PHE A 41 -22.94 13.50 13.67
N VAL A 42 -23.33 12.22 13.69
CA VAL A 42 -23.48 11.45 14.93
C VAL A 42 -22.11 10.92 15.32
N ALA A 43 -21.56 11.42 16.43
CA ALA A 43 -20.38 10.85 17.05
C ALA A 43 -20.83 9.85 18.11
N LEU A 44 -20.24 8.67 18.11
CA LEU A 44 -20.36 7.71 19.22
C LEU A 44 -19.55 8.20 20.43
N GLU A 45 -19.92 7.74 21.63
CA GLU A 45 -19.14 8.00 22.84
C GLU A 45 -17.68 7.57 22.60
N GLY A 46 -16.74 8.51 22.81
CA GLY A 46 -15.30 8.31 22.51
C GLY A 46 -14.82 8.97 21.20
N GLY A 47 -15.69 9.74 20.49
CA GLY A 47 -15.30 10.49 19.30
C GLY A 47 -15.09 9.63 18.03
N ILE A 48 -15.54 8.36 18.04
CA ILE A 48 -15.45 7.45 16.89
C ILE A 48 -16.43 7.93 15.81
N PRO A 49 -15.98 8.21 14.56
CA PRO A 49 -16.86 8.63 13.50
C PRO A 49 -17.83 7.52 13.11
N PHE A 50 -19.12 7.81 13.14
CA PHE A 50 -20.16 6.88 12.73
C PHE A 50 -20.33 6.94 11.21
N SER A 51 -20.28 5.80 10.53
CA SER A 51 -20.49 5.71 9.09
C SER A 51 -21.55 4.68 8.75
N VAL A 52 -22.37 5.02 7.76
CA VAL A 52 -23.48 4.17 7.30
C VAL A 52 -23.36 3.97 5.78
N SER A 53 -23.54 2.75 5.33
CA SER A 53 -23.75 2.44 3.91
C SER A 53 -25.24 2.30 3.64
N ILE A 54 -25.74 2.95 2.60
CA ILE A 54 -27.16 3.03 2.27
C ILE A 54 -27.37 2.51 0.87
N GLY A 55 -28.15 1.43 0.73
CA GLY A 55 -28.72 1.01 -0.52
C GLY A 55 -30.21 1.31 -0.57
N PHE A 56 -30.74 1.58 -1.72
CA PHE A 56 -32.16 1.78 -1.93
C PHE A 56 -32.64 1.18 -3.24
N ALA A 57 -33.91 0.85 -3.28
CA ALA A 57 -34.59 0.39 -4.50
C ALA A 57 -36.00 0.95 -4.52
N TRP A 58 -36.51 1.17 -5.72
CA TRP A 58 -37.85 1.66 -5.96
C TRP A 58 -38.60 0.71 -6.88
N GLY A 59 -39.91 0.56 -6.68
CA GLY A 59 -40.75 -0.28 -7.50
C GLY A 59 -42.12 -0.55 -6.90
N GLU A 60 -42.88 -1.44 -7.55
CA GLU A 60 -44.24 -1.78 -7.16
C GLU A 60 -44.29 -2.62 -5.88
N GLN A 61 -45.34 -2.41 -5.06
CA GLN A 61 -45.53 -3.02 -3.74
C GLN A 61 -45.56 -4.56 -3.75
N ASN A 62 -45.90 -5.20 -4.84
CA ASN A 62 -45.91 -6.68 -4.96
C ASN A 62 -44.53 -7.31 -5.25
N ARG A 63 -43.45 -6.54 -5.29
CA ARG A 63 -42.08 -6.99 -5.62
C ARG A 63 -41.08 -6.73 -4.47
N GLU A 64 -41.56 -6.70 -3.24
CA GLU A 64 -40.78 -6.38 -2.05
C GLU A 64 -39.47 -7.18 -1.92
N GLY A 65 -39.52 -8.48 -2.16
CA GLY A 65 -38.33 -9.34 -2.08
C GLY A 65 -37.27 -9.07 -3.17
N GLU A 66 -37.66 -8.53 -4.32
CA GLU A 66 -36.72 -8.11 -5.36
C GLU A 66 -36.14 -6.74 -5.04
N LEU A 67 -36.94 -5.83 -4.52
CA LEU A 67 -36.52 -4.50 -4.09
C LEU A 67 -35.51 -4.59 -2.95
N THR A 68 -35.78 -5.43 -1.95
CA THR A 68 -34.85 -5.67 -0.83
C THR A 68 -33.51 -6.19 -1.35
N ARG A 69 -33.49 -7.19 -2.24
CA ARG A 69 -32.25 -7.71 -2.82
C ARG A 69 -31.50 -6.69 -3.68
N SER A 70 -32.23 -5.78 -4.34
CA SER A 70 -31.63 -4.71 -5.13
C SER A 70 -30.99 -3.65 -4.22
N ALA A 71 -31.68 -3.24 -3.16
CA ALA A 71 -31.16 -2.34 -2.15
C ALA A 71 -29.93 -2.92 -1.44
N ASP A 72 -29.95 -4.21 -1.08
CA ASP A 72 -28.82 -4.92 -0.49
C ASP A 72 -27.58 -4.92 -1.39
N ARG A 73 -27.75 -5.23 -2.67
CA ARG A 73 -26.63 -5.19 -3.62
C ARG A 73 -26.02 -3.80 -3.75
N MET A 74 -26.85 -2.77 -3.75
CA MET A 74 -26.40 -1.38 -3.82
C MET A 74 -25.67 -0.96 -2.53
N MET A 75 -26.20 -1.30 -1.36
CA MET A 75 -25.58 -1.05 -0.07
C MET A 75 -24.21 -1.73 0.04
N TYR A 76 -24.14 -3.01 -0.38
CA TYR A 76 -22.89 -3.76 -0.37
C TYR A 76 -21.85 -3.18 -1.33
N GLY A 77 -22.27 -2.74 -2.51
CA GLY A 77 -21.42 -2.02 -3.46
C GLY A 77 -20.88 -0.71 -2.87
N GLU A 78 -21.72 0.07 -2.20
CA GLU A 78 -21.28 1.29 -1.49
C GLU A 78 -20.32 0.98 -0.35
N LYS A 79 -20.58 -0.07 0.42
CA LYS A 79 -19.70 -0.52 1.51
C LYS A 79 -18.31 -0.88 1.00
N LEU A 80 -18.23 -1.65 -0.08
CA LEU A 80 -16.96 -2.00 -0.73
C LEU A 80 -16.25 -0.76 -1.28
N PHE A 81 -16.96 0.12 -1.97
CA PHE A 81 -16.38 1.36 -2.52
C PHE A 81 -15.79 2.24 -1.43
N ARG A 82 -16.50 2.43 -0.31
CA ARG A 82 -16.01 3.19 0.85
C ARG A 82 -14.82 2.52 1.52
N GLN A 83 -14.81 1.21 1.61
CA GLN A 83 -13.69 0.45 2.16
C GLN A 83 -12.44 0.63 1.31
N HIS A 84 -12.55 0.54 -0.03
CA HIS A 84 -11.46 0.83 -0.96
C HIS A 84 -11.00 2.30 -0.87
N SER A 85 -11.93 3.25 -0.77
CA SER A 85 -11.59 4.68 -0.61
C SER A 85 -10.80 4.94 0.67
N ARG A 86 -11.22 4.37 1.81
CA ARG A 86 -10.47 4.49 3.08
C ARG A 86 -9.10 3.81 3.03
N CYS A 87 -8.99 2.66 2.40
CA CYS A 87 -7.69 2.01 2.19
C CYS A 87 -6.77 2.90 1.36
N ASN A 88 -7.29 3.53 0.31
CA ASN A 88 -6.53 4.47 -0.51
C ASN A 88 -6.10 5.72 0.29
N GLU A 89 -6.96 6.26 1.15
CA GLU A 89 -6.64 7.39 2.03
C GLU A 89 -5.51 7.06 3.02
N VAL A 90 -5.54 5.87 3.63
CA VAL A 90 -4.47 5.41 4.54
C VAL A 90 -3.16 5.24 3.77
N VAL A 91 -3.18 4.59 2.61
CA VAL A 91 -1.99 4.42 1.77
C VAL A 91 -1.43 5.76 1.32
N GLN A 92 -2.30 6.70 0.93
CA GLN A 92 -1.89 8.06 0.57
C GLN A 92 -1.25 8.80 1.76
N SER A 93 -1.83 8.69 2.95
CA SER A 93 -1.28 9.30 4.17
C SER A 93 0.08 8.71 4.54
N LEU A 94 0.27 7.39 4.39
CA LEU A 94 1.57 6.74 4.59
C LEU A 94 2.62 7.23 3.59
N ARG A 95 2.23 7.39 2.31
CA ARG A 95 3.10 7.95 1.26
C ARG A 95 3.56 9.36 1.61
N GLU A 96 2.63 10.22 2.00
CA GLU A 96 2.93 11.60 2.38
C GLU A 96 3.81 11.67 3.64
N ALA A 97 3.53 10.84 4.64
CA ALA A 97 4.35 10.76 5.85
C ALA A 97 5.78 10.29 5.57
N LEU A 98 5.95 9.31 4.67
CA LEU A 98 7.27 8.83 4.25
C LEU A 98 8.01 9.93 3.48
N ALA A 99 7.37 10.57 2.50
CA ALA A 99 7.95 11.64 1.70
C ALA A 99 8.36 12.86 2.55
N ALA A 100 7.62 13.16 3.63
CA ALA A 100 7.96 14.25 4.53
C ALA A 100 9.19 13.97 5.41
N ARG A 101 9.54 12.70 5.61
CA ARG A 101 10.63 12.29 6.52
C ARG A 101 11.89 11.81 5.82
N ASP A 102 11.73 11.12 4.71
CA ASP A 102 12.86 10.59 3.93
C ASP A 102 13.15 11.53 2.76
N HIS A 103 14.40 12.00 2.68
CA HIS A 103 14.89 12.83 1.57
C HIS A 103 15.08 12.01 0.28
N ILE A 104 14.08 11.20 -0.05
CA ILE A 104 14.04 10.43 -1.30
C ILE A 104 13.87 11.42 -2.45
N THR A 105 14.69 11.28 -3.49
CA THR A 105 14.58 12.10 -4.70
C THR A 105 13.19 11.94 -5.34
N GLU A 106 12.63 13.05 -5.78
CA GLU A 106 11.34 13.06 -6.49
C GLU A 106 11.35 12.02 -7.62
N GLY A 107 10.30 11.20 -7.71
CA GLY A 107 10.18 10.14 -8.71
C GLY A 107 10.93 8.83 -8.42
N HIS A 108 11.65 8.70 -7.29
CA HIS A 108 12.37 7.47 -6.93
C HIS A 108 11.48 6.22 -6.99
N ALA A 109 10.38 6.20 -6.26
CA ALA A 109 9.47 5.06 -6.23
C ALA A 109 8.94 4.68 -7.63
N GLY A 110 8.64 5.67 -8.47
CA GLY A 110 8.21 5.46 -9.86
C GLY A 110 9.30 4.78 -10.69
N ARG A 111 10.54 5.30 -10.64
CA ARG A 111 11.69 4.71 -11.34
C ARG A 111 11.98 3.29 -10.89
N LEU A 112 11.98 3.04 -9.58
CA LEU A 112 12.14 1.68 -9.03
C LEU A 112 11.07 0.74 -9.56
N GLY A 113 9.81 1.15 -9.53
CA GLY A 113 8.69 0.34 -9.99
C GLY A 113 8.79 0.00 -11.48
N GLU A 114 9.19 0.95 -12.31
CA GLU A 114 9.37 0.73 -13.76
C GLU A 114 10.53 -0.23 -14.05
N LEU A 115 11.69 -0.01 -13.43
CA LEU A 115 12.87 -0.87 -13.59
C LEU A 115 12.61 -2.28 -13.06
N ALA A 116 11.99 -2.41 -11.89
CA ALA A 116 11.68 -3.71 -11.30
C ALA A 116 10.73 -4.52 -12.19
N VAL A 117 9.70 -3.89 -12.74
CA VAL A 117 8.77 -4.54 -13.68
C VAL A 117 9.47 -4.91 -15.00
N ALA A 118 10.39 -4.07 -15.48
CA ALA A 118 11.15 -4.37 -16.70
C ALA A 118 12.05 -5.61 -16.50
N VAL A 119 12.73 -5.73 -15.34
CA VAL A 119 13.51 -6.93 -14.99
C VAL A 119 12.61 -8.15 -14.87
N ALA A 120 11.48 -8.06 -14.16
CA ALA A 120 10.55 -9.16 -13.99
C ALA A 120 10.03 -9.69 -15.34
N ARG A 121 9.72 -8.80 -16.27
CA ARG A 121 9.33 -9.17 -17.64
C ARG A 121 10.47 -9.81 -18.43
N ARG A 122 11.70 -9.28 -18.29
CA ARG A 122 12.88 -9.81 -19.00
C ARG A 122 13.21 -11.25 -18.65
N ILE A 123 13.01 -11.62 -17.38
CA ILE A 123 13.25 -12.99 -16.88
C ILE A 123 12.03 -13.89 -17.00
N GLU A 124 10.96 -13.46 -17.66
CA GLU A 124 9.67 -14.20 -17.70
C GLU A 124 9.22 -14.64 -16.30
N SER A 125 9.25 -13.69 -15.37
CA SER A 125 9.10 -13.92 -13.95
C SER A 125 7.84 -14.71 -13.59
N PRO A 126 7.92 -15.72 -12.70
CA PRO A 126 6.76 -16.42 -12.16
C PRO A 126 5.98 -15.59 -11.11
N LEU A 127 6.30 -14.31 -10.91
CA LEU A 127 5.57 -13.46 -9.98
C LEU A 127 4.10 -13.34 -10.42
N GLU A 128 3.19 -13.65 -9.50
CA GLU A 128 1.75 -13.60 -9.74
C GLU A 128 1.25 -12.18 -10.00
N SER A 129 1.92 -11.16 -9.42
CA SER A 129 1.49 -9.77 -9.52
C SER A 129 2.65 -8.81 -9.75
N LEU A 130 2.71 -8.19 -10.93
CA LEU A 130 3.59 -7.05 -11.21
C LEU A 130 3.11 -5.78 -10.46
N GLY A 131 1.85 -5.76 -10.03
CA GLY A 131 1.30 -4.69 -9.19
C GLY A 131 1.94 -4.69 -7.81
N ASP A 132 2.12 -5.86 -7.21
CA ASP A 132 2.77 -6.01 -5.91
C ASP A 132 4.23 -5.56 -5.95
N LEU A 133 4.93 -5.81 -7.06
CA LEU A 133 6.29 -5.35 -7.24
C LEU A 133 6.39 -3.81 -7.30
N ARG A 134 5.43 -3.14 -7.97
CA ARG A 134 5.34 -1.67 -7.95
C ARG A 134 5.02 -1.14 -6.56
N LEU A 135 4.08 -1.79 -5.88
CA LEU A 135 3.68 -1.41 -4.54
C LEU A 135 4.85 -1.59 -3.55
N LEU A 136 5.63 -2.68 -3.70
CA LEU A 136 6.85 -2.90 -2.94
C LEU A 136 7.89 -1.81 -3.21
N ALA A 137 8.13 -1.45 -4.46
CA ALA A 137 9.05 -0.37 -4.83
C ALA A 137 8.67 0.96 -4.17
N GLU A 138 7.37 1.21 -3.98
CA GLU A 138 6.86 2.42 -3.36
C GLU A 138 6.96 2.40 -1.83
N PHE A 139 6.72 1.26 -1.19
CA PHE A 139 6.53 1.16 0.27
C PHE A 139 7.59 0.32 1.00
N HIS A 140 8.66 -0.16 0.32
CA HIS A 140 9.69 -0.99 0.98
C HIS A 140 10.27 -0.32 2.23
N ASP A 141 10.41 0.98 2.18
CA ASP A 141 10.98 1.82 3.23
C ASP A 141 9.94 2.44 4.18
N VAL A 142 8.67 2.04 4.11
CA VAL A 142 7.58 2.65 4.93
C VAL A 142 7.88 2.61 6.43
N GLY A 143 8.65 1.65 6.90
CA GLY A 143 9.04 1.53 8.29
C GLY A 143 10.00 2.62 8.79
N LYS A 144 10.62 3.40 7.90
CA LYS A 144 11.43 4.57 8.26
C LYS A 144 10.61 5.63 9.02
N ILE A 145 9.28 5.59 8.90
CA ILE A 145 8.37 6.41 9.73
C ILE A 145 8.63 6.18 11.23
N GLY A 146 9.00 4.98 11.63
CA GLY A 146 9.29 4.64 13.02
C GLY A 146 10.76 4.85 13.47
N VAL A 147 11.67 5.21 12.57
CA VAL A 147 13.07 5.48 12.89
C VAL A 147 13.21 6.88 13.50
N PRO A 148 13.94 7.08 14.61
CA PRO A 148 14.16 8.40 15.20
C PRO A 148 14.87 9.37 14.23
N ASP A 149 14.43 10.63 14.19
CA ASP A 149 14.99 11.65 13.29
C ASP A 149 16.49 11.87 13.44
N ARG A 150 17.01 11.74 14.67
CA ARG A 150 18.46 11.82 14.97
C ARG A 150 19.29 10.77 14.23
N ILE A 151 18.68 9.65 13.85
CA ILE A 151 19.32 8.56 13.10
C ILE A 151 19.04 8.73 11.61
N LEU A 152 17.77 8.93 11.24
CA LEU A 152 17.34 9.04 9.84
C LEU A 152 18.05 10.21 9.12
N ASN A 153 18.18 11.35 9.80
CA ASN A 153 18.74 12.58 9.24
C ASN A 153 20.19 12.86 9.72
N LYS A 154 20.89 11.85 10.27
CA LYS A 154 22.25 12.04 10.76
C LYS A 154 23.21 12.40 9.61
N PRO A 155 23.91 13.54 9.69
CA PRO A 155 24.95 13.85 8.73
C PRO A 155 26.19 12.97 8.98
N GLY A 156 26.46 12.02 8.08
CA GLY A 156 27.62 11.14 8.15
C GLY A 156 27.26 9.67 8.39
N ARG A 157 28.25 8.89 8.86
CA ARG A 157 28.07 7.46 9.11
C ARG A 157 27.32 7.21 10.40
N LEU A 158 26.47 6.18 10.40
CA LEU A 158 25.82 5.67 11.61
C LEU A 158 26.81 4.88 12.44
N GLU A 159 26.74 5.05 13.76
CA GLU A 159 27.46 4.20 14.73
C GLU A 159 26.79 2.81 14.81
N PRO A 160 27.44 1.79 15.34
CA PRO A 160 26.90 0.43 15.35
C PRO A 160 25.51 0.31 16.02
N ASP A 161 25.28 1.01 17.13
CA ASP A 161 23.99 1.04 17.83
C ASP A 161 22.89 1.80 17.04
N GLU A 162 23.26 2.87 16.35
CA GLU A 162 22.37 3.60 15.45
C GLU A 162 22.01 2.76 14.21
N TRP A 163 22.97 1.96 13.74
CA TRP A 163 22.75 1.04 12.64
C TRP A 163 21.75 -0.07 13.02
N GLU A 164 21.84 -0.60 14.23
CA GLU A 164 20.84 -1.55 14.74
C GLU A 164 19.45 -0.92 14.84
N GLU A 165 19.33 0.34 15.22
CA GLU A 165 18.04 1.06 15.21
C GLU A 165 17.54 1.29 13.77
N MET A 166 18.40 1.65 12.84
CA MET A 166 18.04 1.84 11.43
C MET A 166 17.49 0.56 10.81
N ARG A 167 18.13 -0.60 11.06
CA ARG A 167 17.69 -1.90 10.52
C ARG A 167 16.26 -2.27 10.93
N LYS A 168 15.79 -1.79 12.07
CA LYS A 168 14.42 -2.06 12.55
C LYS A 168 13.33 -1.55 11.60
N HIS A 169 13.66 -0.65 10.65
CA HIS A 169 12.64 -0.18 9.70
C HIS A 169 12.00 -1.32 8.90
N SER A 170 12.74 -2.39 8.58
CA SER A 170 12.19 -3.56 7.88
C SER A 170 11.09 -4.24 8.70
N GLU A 171 11.30 -4.43 10.01
CA GLU A 171 10.30 -5.02 10.92
C GLU A 171 9.13 -4.06 11.20
N ILE A 172 9.41 -2.77 11.36
CA ILE A 172 8.38 -1.74 11.55
C ILE A 172 7.50 -1.66 10.30
N GLY A 173 8.12 -1.63 9.12
CA GLY A 173 7.42 -1.63 7.84
C GLY A 173 6.55 -2.87 7.64
N TYR A 174 7.06 -4.04 8.00
CA TYR A 174 6.28 -5.28 8.01
C TYR A 174 5.01 -5.16 8.86
N ARG A 175 5.12 -4.64 10.10
CA ARG A 175 3.96 -4.45 11.00
C ARG A 175 2.96 -3.44 10.44
N ILE A 176 3.42 -2.34 9.85
CA ILE A 176 2.57 -1.36 9.18
C ILE A 176 1.82 -2.02 8.01
N ALA A 177 2.54 -2.77 7.17
CA ALA A 177 1.95 -3.43 6.02
C ALA A 177 0.95 -4.53 6.42
N GLN A 178 1.25 -5.31 7.46
CA GLN A 178 0.32 -6.31 8.01
C GLN A 178 -1.00 -5.68 8.51
N ALA A 179 -0.93 -4.49 9.08
CA ALA A 179 -2.10 -3.76 9.57
C ALA A 179 -2.87 -3.01 8.47
N THR A 180 -2.31 -2.93 7.25
CA THR A 180 -2.88 -2.16 6.13
C THR A 180 -3.32 -3.11 5.02
N PRO A 181 -4.63 -3.35 4.81
CA PRO A 181 -5.12 -4.37 3.87
C PRO A 181 -4.51 -4.28 2.46
N THR A 182 -4.32 -3.07 1.93
CA THR A 182 -3.73 -2.85 0.61
C THR A 182 -2.24 -3.24 0.54
N LEU A 183 -1.50 -3.14 1.66
CA LEU A 183 -0.07 -3.46 1.73
C LEU A 183 0.19 -4.89 2.21
N GLN A 184 -0.82 -5.58 2.74
CA GLN A 184 -0.69 -6.93 3.29
C GLN A 184 -0.02 -7.93 2.31
N PRO A 185 -0.34 -7.94 0.99
CA PRO A 185 0.31 -8.85 0.05
C PRO A 185 1.83 -8.67 -0.03
N ILE A 186 2.34 -7.47 0.18
CA ILE A 186 3.77 -7.16 0.12
C ILE A 186 4.47 -7.13 1.48
N ALA A 187 3.76 -7.39 2.57
CA ALA A 187 4.32 -7.25 3.92
C ALA A 187 5.60 -8.09 4.12
N SER A 188 5.59 -9.36 3.71
CA SER A 188 6.79 -10.22 3.79
C SER A 188 7.94 -9.70 2.94
N PHE A 189 7.67 -9.08 1.80
CA PHE A 189 8.70 -8.50 0.95
C PHE A 189 9.33 -7.27 1.61
N ILE A 190 8.53 -6.43 2.28
CA ILE A 190 9.05 -5.31 3.09
C ILE A 190 9.97 -5.80 4.20
N LEU A 191 9.69 -6.94 4.82
CA LEU A 191 10.57 -7.51 5.85
C LEU A 191 11.93 -7.90 5.27
N HIS A 192 11.96 -8.49 4.08
CA HIS A 192 13.13 -9.18 3.51
C HIS A 192 13.89 -8.36 2.44
N HIS A 193 13.55 -7.11 2.19
CA HIS A 193 14.15 -6.35 1.08
C HIS A 193 15.63 -5.99 1.29
N HIS A 194 16.15 -6.16 2.49
CA HIS A 194 17.57 -6.00 2.83
C HIS A 194 18.31 -7.33 3.06
N GLU A 195 17.70 -8.45 2.72
CA GLU A 195 18.42 -9.72 2.69
C GLU A 195 19.44 -9.74 1.53
N TRP A 196 20.57 -10.35 1.75
CA TRP A 196 21.64 -10.46 0.78
C TRP A 196 21.75 -11.89 0.25
N TRP A 197 22.12 -12.04 -1.00
CA TRP A 197 22.24 -13.33 -1.66
C TRP A 197 23.09 -14.35 -0.90
N ASP A 198 24.15 -13.88 -0.23
CA ASP A 198 25.05 -14.72 0.56
C ASP A 198 24.63 -14.95 2.02
N GLY A 199 23.45 -14.46 2.43
CA GLY A 199 22.91 -14.58 3.79
C GLY A 199 23.49 -13.61 4.81
N GLN A 200 24.31 -12.63 4.39
CA GLN A 200 24.84 -11.58 5.29
C GLN A 200 23.92 -10.36 5.42
N GLY A 201 22.71 -10.44 4.85
CA GLY A 201 21.69 -9.43 4.97
C GLY A 201 20.96 -9.42 6.30
N TYR A 202 19.84 -8.74 6.37
CA TYR A 202 18.99 -8.65 7.56
C TYR A 202 17.51 -8.57 7.16
N PRO A 203 16.54 -8.92 8.05
CA PRO A 203 16.71 -9.23 9.48
C PRO A 203 16.96 -10.72 9.79
N LEU A 204 16.69 -11.64 8.86
CA LEU A 204 16.70 -13.07 9.12
C LEU A 204 17.97 -13.78 8.62
N GLY A 205 18.75 -13.17 7.74
CA GLY A 205 19.91 -13.77 7.11
C GLY A 205 19.54 -14.86 6.09
N LEU A 206 18.44 -14.66 5.36
CA LEU A 206 18.03 -15.55 4.27
C LEU A 206 19.07 -15.51 3.15
N ALA A 207 19.30 -16.67 2.49
CA ALA A 207 20.29 -16.80 1.44
C ALA A 207 19.69 -17.39 0.15
N GLY A 208 20.22 -16.97 -1.00
CA GLY A 208 19.86 -17.51 -2.29
C GLY A 208 18.36 -17.45 -2.58
N ASP A 209 17.78 -18.58 -2.94
CA ASP A 209 16.37 -18.70 -3.31
C ASP A 209 15.39 -18.63 -2.12
N GLU A 210 15.87 -18.63 -0.88
CA GLU A 210 15.05 -18.36 0.30
C GLU A 210 14.55 -16.91 0.29
N ILE A 211 15.31 -16.00 -0.36
CA ILE A 211 14.92 -14.60 -0.52
C ILE A 211 13.83 -14.50 -1.59
N PRO A 212 12.66 -13.92 -1.30
CA PRO A 212 11.62 -13.73 -2.30
C PRO A 212 12.14 -13.04 -3.55
N LEU A 213 11.76 -13.52 -4.73
CA LEU A 213 12.22 -12.96 -6.01
C LEU A 213 11.99 -11.46 -6.13
N ALA A 214 10.85 -10.96 -5.64
CA ALA A 214 10.54 -9.53 -5.61
C ALA A 214 11.58 -8.71 -4.84
N CYS A 215 12.08 -9.25 -3.72
CA CYS A 215 13.12 -8.61 -2.90
C CYS A 215 14.48 -8.61 -3.60
N ARG A 216 14.83 -9.73 -4.27
CA ARG A 216 16.07 -9.84 -5.07
C ARG A 216 16.10 -8.85 -6.23
N ILE A 217 14.96 -8.67 -6.92
CA ILE A 217 14.81 -7.66 -7.99
C ILE A 217 14.92 -6.25 -7.40
N LEU A 218 14.16 -5.97 -6.34
CA LEU A 218 14.14 -4.65 -5.73
C LEU A 218 15.53 -4.22 -5.26
N SER A 219 16.29 -5.09 -4.60
CA SER A 219 17.63 -4.77 -4.08
C SER A 219 18.59 -4.27 -5.16
N ILE A 220 18.50 -4.81 -6.38
CA ILE A 220 19.34 -4.40 -7.52
C ILE A 220 18.89 -3.03 -8.04
N VAL A 221 17.58 -2.84 -8.26
CA VAL A 221 17.07 -1.58 -8.83
C VAL A 221 17.19 -0.43 -7.84
N ASP A 222 17.01 -0.68 -6.54
CA ASP A 222 17.21 0.33 -5.51
C ASP A 222 18.68 0.73 -5.39
N ALA A 223 19.60 -0.23 -5.35
CA ALA A 223 21.04 0.04 -5.35
C ALA A 223 21.45 0.86 -6.59
N TYR A 224 20.93 0.52 -7.77
CA TYR A 224 21.20 1.25 -8.99
C TYR A 224 20.66 2.69 -8.95
N ASP A 225 19.39 2.88 -8.60
CA ASP A 225 18.78 4.22 -8.47
C ASP A 225 19.52 5.06 -7.41
N ALA A 226 19.85 4.42 -6.28
CA ALA A 226 20.66 5.06 -5.26
C ALA A 226 22.03 5.52 -5.75
N MET A 227 22.68 4.78 -6.64
CA MET A 227 24.00 5.15 -7.20
C MET A 227 23.90 6.21 -8.30
N THR A 228 22.88 6.18 -9.12
CA THR A 228 22.74 7.03 -10.32
C THR A 228 22.00 8.33 -10.10
N ASN A 229 21.49 8.59 -8.88
CA ASN A 229 20.85 9.86 -8.53
C ASN A 229 21.66 10.62 -7.47
N ASP A 230 21.60 11.95 -7.53
CA ASP A 230 22.21 12.82 -6.53
C ASP A 230 21.56 12.60 -5.17
N ARG A 231 22.40 12.49 -4.13
CA ARG A 231 21.98 12.48 -2.74
C ARG A 231 22.63 13.65 -1.98
N PRO A 232 22.07 14.12 -0.87
CA PRO A 232 22.59 15.30 -0.15
C PRO A 232 24.10 15.26 0.13
N TYR A 233 24.67 14.05 0.21
CA TYR A 233 26.09 13.84 0.58
C TYR A 233 26.91 13.17 -0.52
N ARG A 234 26.33 12.90 -1.70
CA ARG A 234 27.04 12.21 -2.80
C ARG A 234 26.45 12.54 -4.15
N LYS A 235 27.32 12.92 -5.11
CA LYS A 235 26.93 13.04 -6.52
C LYS A 235 26.62 11.69 -7.15
N ALA A 236 25.74 11.71 -8.15
CA ALA A 236 25.41 10.54 -8.97
C ALA A 236 26.67 9.96 -9.63
N MET A 237 26.73 8.64 -9.68
CA MET A 237 27.68 7.90 -10.52
C MET A 237 27.18 7.83 -11.97
N SER A 238 28.08 7.59 -12.91
CA SER A 238 27.67 7.23 -14.27
C SER A 238 26.98 5.86 -14.30
N LYS A 239 26.20 5.60 -15.35
CA LYS A 239 25.58 4.29 -15.57
C LYS A 239 26.60 3.16 -15.55
N GLU A 240 27.74 3.35 -16.19
CA GLU A 240 28.83 2.39 -16.30
C GLU A 240 29.45 2.07 -14.93
N GLU A 241 29.69 3.08 -14.12
CA GLU A 241 30.21 2.94 -12.76
C GLU A 241 29.22 2.17 -11.87
N ALA A 242 27.91 2.52 -11.92
CA ALA A 242 26.87 1.84 -11.16
C ALA A 242 26.74 0.36 -11.56
N LEU A 243 26.79 0.03 -12.84
CA LEU A 243 26.79 -1.34 -13.31
C LEU A 243 28.05 -2.11 -12.88
N ALA A 244 29.21 -1.47 -12.83
CA ALA A 244 30.43 -2.10 -12.31
C ALA A 244 30.32 -2.44 -10.83
N GLU A 245 29.64 -1.59 -10.02
CA GLU A 245 29.35 -1.88 -8.62
C GLU A 245 28.38 -3.05 -8.46
N LEU A 246 27.29 -3.11 -9.24
CA LEU A 246 26.37 -4.22 -9.20
C LEU A 246 27.06 -5.56 -9.55
N ARG A 247 27.94 -5.58 -10.56
CA ARG A 247 28.74 -6.76 -10.90
C ARG A 247 29.68 -7.19 -9.77
N ARG A 248 30.27 -6.25 -9.04
CA ARG A 248 31.11 -6.55 -7.88
C ARG A 248 30.33 -7.14 -6.72
N GLY A 249 29.07 -6.76 -6.58
CA GLY A 249 28.16 -7.30 -5.57
C GLY A 249 27.47 -8.61 -5.98
N ALA A 250 27.57 -9.02 -7.25
CA ALA A 250 26.92 -10.22 -7.76
C ALA A 250 27.45 -11.49 -7.08
N GLY A 251 26.55 -12.37 -6.66
CA GLY A 251 26.86 -13.59 -5.89
C GLY A 251 27.14 -13.34 -4.41
N ARG A 252 27.13 -12.08 -3.97
CA ARG A 252 27.29 -11.70 -2.57
C ARG A 252 26.06 -10.94 -2.07
N GLN A 253 25.90 -9.69 -2.44
CA GLN A 253 24.73 -8.89 -2.10
C GLN A 253 23.57 -9.18 -3.06
N PHE A 254 23.86 -9.36 -4.33
CA PHE A 254 22.88 -9.47 -5.39
C PHE A 254 22.90 -10.85 -6.04
N ASP A 255 21.75 -11.30 -6.52
CA ASP A 255 21.63 -12.46 -7.41
C ASP A 255 22.32 -12.15 -8.75
N ALA A 256 23.35 -12.94 -9.10
CA ALA A 256 24.15 -12.71 -10.29
C ALA A 256 23.34 -12.85 -11.59
N GLN A 257 22.34 -13.72 -11.63
CA GLN A 257 21.47 -13.88 -12.80
C GLN A 257 20.57 -12.66 -13.00
N LEU A 258 20.05 -12.11 -11.91
CA LEU A 258 19.23 -10.89 -11.97
C LEU A 258 20.06 -9.65 -12.31
N VAL A 259 21.31 -9.55 -11.85
CA VAL A 259 22.23 -8.48 -12.29
C VAL A 259 22.43 -8.53 -13.81
N ALA A 260 22.68 -9.71 -14.39
CA ALA A 260 22.82 -9.86 -15.83
C ALA A 260 21.53 -9.46 -16.58
N ALA A 261 20.38 -9.90 -16.11
CA ALA A 261 19.08 -9.52 -16.68
C ALA A 261 18.81 -8.01 -16.59
N PHE A 262 19.21 -7.37 -15.48
CA PHE A 262 19.08 -5.91 -15.31
C PHE A 262 19.95 -5.13 -16.30
N GLU A 263 21.16 -5.59 -16.55
CA GLU A 263 22.04 -4.98 -17.57
C GLU A 263 21.44 -5.01 -18.96
N GLU A 264 20.76 -6.10 -19.33
CA GLU A 264 20.05 -6.21 -20.61
C GLU A 264 18.84 -5.26 -20.70
N VAL A 265 18.15 -5.02 -19.59
CA VAL A 265 17.04 -4.05 -19.51
C VAL A 265 17.51 -2.62 -19.76
N LEU A 266 18.76 -2.31 -19.39
CA LEU A 266 19.32 -0.96 -19.53
C LEU A 266 19.99 -0.70 -20.90
N GLN A 267 20.17 -1.71 -21.74
CA GLN A 267 20.73 -1.54 -23.10
C GLN A 267 19.73 -0.88 -24.05
#